data_28818d311c55e05fc1022ad66d4c0e0e
#
_entry.id   28818d311c55e05fc1022ad66d4c0e0e
#
_cell.length_a   1.000
_cell.length_b   1.000
_cell.length_c   1.000
_cell.angle_alpha   90.00
_cell.angle_beta   90.00
_cell.angle_gamma   90.00
#
_symmetry.space_group_name_H-M   'P 1'
#
loop_
_entity.id
_entity.type
_entity.pdbx_description
1 polymer ?
#
loop_
_entity_poly.entity_id
_entity_poly.type
_entity_poly.pdbx_seq_one_letter_code
_entity_poly.pdbx_strand_id
1 'polypeptide(L)'
;MILGASGSGKTTLLSLLGGLDTPKSGEILLEGKNIAEMGLEQYRHNCVSFVFQNYNLIEYMTPKENVEMVDARATADTLHQVGLTDDEINRNVLKLSGGQQQRVAIARALSSPAPVILADEPTGNLDEDTAHDVTELLVERARSLDKCVIIVSHSNEVAAAGDVILRFSHGEITVE
;
A
#
# COMPACT_ATOMS: atom_id res chain seq x y z
N MET A 1 -6.25 -7.60 -6.64
CA MET A 1 -5.60 -8.39 -5.57
C MET A 1 -4.70 -9.47 -6.15
N ILE A 2 -3.53 -9.73 -5.56
CA ILE A 2 -2.63 -10.82 -5.95
C ILE A 2 -2.54 -11.80 -4.78
N LEU A 3 -3.10 -12.98 -4.95
CA LEU A 3 -3.19 -14.03 -3.94
C LEU A 3 -2.17 -15.13 -4.25
N GLY A 4 -1.51 -15.66 -3.22
CA GLY A 4 -0.57 -16.78 -3.38
C GLY A 4 0.08 -17.19 -2.07
N ALA A 5 0.63 -18.40 -2.03
CA ALA A 5 1.30 -18.92 -0.83
C ALA A 5 2.50 -18.06 -0.41
N SER A 6 2.88 -18.15 0.87
CA SER A 6 4.13 -17.53 1.34
C SER A 6 5.32 -18.08 0.57
N GLY A 7 6.26 -17.20 0.21
CA GLY A 7 7.44 -17.58 -0.59
C GLY A 7 7.19 -17.82 -2.09
N SER A 8 5.96 -17.61 -2.61
CA SER A 8 5.67 -17.78 -4.04
C SER A 8 6.32 -16.72 -4.94
N GLY A 9 6.84 -15.60 -4.39
CA GLY A 9 7.46 -14.52 -5.15
C GLY A 9 6.60 -13.26 -5.29
N LYS A 10 5.48 -13.14 -4.56
CA LYS A 10 4.58 -11.96 -4.60
C LYS A 10 5.30 -10.65 -4.29
N THR A 11 6.09 -10.63 -3.21
CA THR A 11 6.90 -9.45 -2.83
C THR A 11 7.91 -9.09 -3.91
N THR A 12 8.51 -10.09 -4.58
CA THR A 12 9.42 -9.85 -5.72
C THR A 12 8.66 -9.21 -6.89
N LEU A 13 7.48 -9.74 -7.22
CA LEU A 13 6.63 -9.14 -8.25
C LEU A 13 6.26 -7.71 -7.89
N LEU A 14 5.85 -7.45 -6.64
CA LEU A 14 5.52 -6.11 -6.17
C LEU A 14 6.72 -5.15 -6.25
N SER A 15 7.93 -5.64 -5.91
CA SER A 15 9.17 -4.87 -6.03
C SER A 15 9.48 -4.49 -7.48
N LEU A 16 9.26 -5.40 -8.42
CA LEU A 16 9.39 -5.13 -9.86
C LEU A 16 8.35 -4.10 -10.33
N LEU A 17 7.08 -4.28 -9.98
CA LEU A 17 6.00 -3.34 -10.31
C LEU A 17 6.25 -1.96 -9.72
N GLY A 18 6.86 -1.90 -8.54
CA GLY A 18 7.20 -0.65 -7.86
C GLY A 18 8.51 0.01 -8.32
N GLY A 19 9.23 -0.61 -9.27
CA GLY A 19 10.52 -0.10 -9.73
C GLY A 19 11.61 -0.11 -8.65
N LEU A 20 11.47 -0.98 -7.62
CA LEU A 20 12.50 -1.22 -6.60
C LEU A 20 13.56 -2.19 -7.11
N ASP A 21 13.22 -2.98 -8.11
CA ASP A 21 14.10 -3.92 -8.80
C ASP A 21 13.82 -3.87 -10.32
N THR A 22 14.66 -4.50 -11.11
CA THR A 22 14.53 -4.55 -12.57
C THR A 22 14.30 -5.97 -13.06
N PRO A 23 13.36 -6.20 -14.00
CA PRO A 23 13.13 -7.53 -14.55
C PRO A 23 14.34 -7.99 -15.39
N LYS A 24 14.68 -9.27 -15.31
CA LYS A 24 15.75 -9.89 -16.13
C LYS A 24 15.39 -9.91 -17.62
N SER A 25 14.11 -9.93 -17.95
CA SER A 25 13.56 -9.91 -19.31
C SER A 25 12.12 -9.41 -19.27
N GLY A 26 11.60 -8.96 -20.43
CA GLY A 26 10.29 -8.36 -20.51
C GLY A 26 10.29 -6.88 -20.08
N GLU A 27 9.11 -6.29 -19.99
CA GLU A 27 8.92 -4.89 -19.65
C GLU A 27 7.72 -4.70 -18.73
N ILE A 28 7.72 -3.61 -17.97
CA ILE A 28 6.60 -3.19 -17.12
C ILE A 28 6.10 -1.86 -17.68
N LEU A 29 4.81 -1.82 -17.97
CA LEU A 29 4.17 -0.65 -18.56
C LEU A 29 3.19 -0.02 -17.58
N LEU A 30 3.27 1.29 -17.41
CA LEU A 30 2.23 2.11 -16.80
C LEU A 30 1.58 2.95 -17.91
N GLU A 31 0.28 2.75 -18.15
CA GLU A 31 -0.45 3.45 -19.22
C GLU A 31 0.25 3.37 -20.60
N GLY A 32 0.81 2.21 -20.92
CA GLY A 32 1.52 1.95 -22.18
C GLY A 32 2.94 2.52 -22.26
N LYS A 33 3.47 3.12 -21.19
CA LYS A 33 4.84 3.65 -21.14
C LYS A 33 5.72 2.72 -20.29
N ASN A 34 6.89 2.36 -20.81
CA ASN A 34 7.85 1.53 -20.09
C ASN A 34 8.43 2.31 -18.89
N ILE A 35 8.28 1.75 -17.68
CA ILE A 35 8.75 2.40 -16.44
C ILE A 35 10.27 2.58 -16.42
N ALA A 36 11.03 1.70 -17.09
CA ALA A 36 12.47 1.83 -17.20
C ALA A 36 12.89 3.06 -18.04
N GLU A 37 12.11 3.38 -19.09
CA GLU A 37 12.35 4.56 -19.93
C GLU A 37 11.94 5.86 -19.22
N MET A 38 11.00 5.80 -18.28
CA MET A 38 10.62 6.94 -17.43
C MET A 38 11.73 7.30 -16.42
N GLY A 39 12.65 6.36 -16.15
CA GLY A 39 13.59 6.43 -15.03
C GLY A 39 12.97 5.97 -13.72
N LEU A 40 13.51 4.89 -13.15
CA LEU A 40 12.90 4.22 -11.99
C LEU A 40 12.77 5.13 -10.75
N GLU A 41 13.69 6.08 -10.56
CA GLU A 41 13.59 7.05 -9.47
C GLU A 41 12.39 7.99 -9.66
N GLN A 42 12.24 8.55 -10.85
CA GLN A 42 11.11 9.41 -11.19
C GLN A 42 9.79 8.65 -11.14
N TYR A 43 9.77 7.40 -11.62
CA TYR A 43 8.62 6.51 -11.53
C TYR A 43 8.20 6.30 -10.07
N ARG A 44 9.11 5.92 -9.18
CA ARG A 44 8.82 5.74 -7.75
C ARG A 44 8.33 7.02 -7.09
N HIS A 45 8.88 8.16 -7.45
CA HIS A 45 8.48 9.43 -6.84
C HIS A 45 7.09 9.88 -7.27
N ASN A 46 6.75 9.72 -8.56
CA ASN A 46 5.55 10.33 -9.14
C ASN A 46 4.38 9.36 -9.37
N CYS A 47 4.66 8.06 -9.52
CA CYS A 47 3.66 7.12 -10.00
C CYS A 47 3.25 6.06 -8.97
N VAL A 48 4.06 5.83 -7.93
CA VAL A 48 3.83 4.74 -7.00
C VAL A 48 3.94 5.19 -5.56
N SER A 49 3.04 4.71 -4.71
CA SER A 49 3.18 4.77 -3.25
C SER A 49 3.09 3.37 -2.66
N PHE A 50 3.65 3.17 -1.47
CA PHE A 50 3.76 1.85 -0.86
C PHE A 50 3.08 1.80 0.50
N VAL A 51 2.44 0.66 0.77
CA VAL A 51 2.00 0.23 2.10
C VAL A 51 2.67 -1.11 2.41
N PHE A 52 3.41 -1.19 3.50
CA PHE A 52 4.18 -2.38 3.90
C PHE A 52 3.58 -3.06 5.12
N GLN A 53 3.85 -4.34 5.28
CA GLN A 53 3.47 -5.13 6.46
C GLN A 53 4.02 -4.54 7.77
N ASN A 54 5.25 -4.02 7.76
CA ASN A 54 5.93 -3.43 8.92
C ASN A 54 5.71 -1.91 9.04
N TYR A 55 4.64 -1.38 8.43
CA TYR A 55 4.22 0.03 8.44
C TYR A 55 5.24 1.02 7.87
N ASN A 56 6.55 0.84 8.12
CA ASN A 56 7.66 1.70 7.71
C ASN A 56 7.39 3.19 8.05
N LEU A 57 6.88 3.43 9.26
CA LEU A 57 6.71 4.77 9.81
C LEU A 57 8.03 5.28 10.39
N ILE A 58 8.18 6.59 10.41
CA ILE A 58 9.31 7.22 11.09
C ILE A 58 8.98 7.26 12.58
N GLU A 59 9.67 6.43 13.35
CA GLU A 59 9.35 6.06 14.72
C GLU A 59 9.35 7.24 15.72
N TYR A 60 10.17 8.26 15.50
CA TYR A 60 10.24 9.45 16.36
C TYR A 60 9.21 10.53 16.01
N MET A 61 8.43 10.34 14.95
CA MET A 61 7.39 11.26 14.47
C MET A 61 6.00 10.89 15.00
N THR A 62 5.10 11.87 14.93
CA THR A 62 3.66 11.69 15.07
C THR A 62 3.05 11.16 13.76
N PRO A 63 1.81 10.65 13.75
CA PRO A 63 1.03 10.38 12.54
C PRO A 63 1.00 11.55 11.57
N LYS A 64 0.73 12.74 12.08
CA LYS A 64 0.65 13.96 11.28
C LYS A 64 1.96 14.21 10.54
N GLU A 65 3.09 14.21 11.24
CA GLU A 65 4.41 14.43 10.64
C GLU A 65 4.77 13.35 9.61
N ASN A 66 4.41 12.08 9.85
CA ASN A 66 4.62 10.98 8.89
C ASN A 66 3.85 11.20 7.57
N VAL A 67 2.66 11.79 7.61
CA VAL A 67 1.86 12.08 6.42
C VAL A 67 2.31 13.36 5.74
N GLU A 68 2.63 14.41 6.50
CA GLU A 68 3.13 15.69 5.98
C GLU A 68 4.44 15.57 5.20
N MET A 69 5.25 14.53 5.47
CA MET A 69 6.46 14.25 4.68
C MET A 69 6.17 13.96 3.20
N VAL A 70 4.99 13.42 2.89
CA VAL A 70 4.59 13.05 1.53
C VAL A 70 3.78 14.17 0.87
N ASP A 71 2.89 14.79 1.61
CA ASP A 71 2.16 15.99 1.19
C ASP A 71 2.05 16.97 2.35
N ALA A 72 2.79 18.06 2.29
CA ALA A 72 2.77 19.12 3.29
C ALA A 72 1.37 19.81 3.44
N ARG A 73 0.47 19.58 2.48
CA ARG A 73 -0.92 20.05 2.53
C ARG A 73 -1.86 19.06 3.22
N ALA A 74 -1.36 17.85 3.53
CA ALA A 74 -2.14 16.88 4.27
C ALA A 74 -2.53 17.44 5.63
N THR A 75 -3.82 17.36 5.93
CA THR A 75 -4.39 17.90 7.17
C THR A 75 -4.73 16.77 8.14
N ALA A 76 -5.12 17.16 9.37
CA ALA A 76 -5.69 16.20 10.31
C ALA A 76 -6.90 15.46 9.72
N ASP A 77 -7.63 16.07 8.79
CA ASP A 77 -8.79 15.45 8.13
C ASP A 77 -8.41 14.18 7.38
N THR A 78 -7.21 14.12 6.75
CA THR A 78 -6.71 12.91 6.10
C THR A 78 -6.56 11.75 7.09
N LEU A 79 -6.10 12.05 8.30
CA LEU A 79 -5.93 11.06 9.36
C LEU A 79 -7.27 10.69 10.03
N HIS A 80 -8.19 11.65 10.16
CA HIS A 80 -9.56 11.37 10.59
C HIS A 80 -10.29 10.46 9.60
N GLN A 81 -10.10 10.64 8.29
CA GLN A 81 -10.69 9.79 7.25
C GLN A 81 -10.24 8.33 7.32
N VAL A 82 -9.09 8.04 7.91
CA VAL A 82 -8.66 6.67 8.20
C VAL A 82 -8.99 6.23 9.63
N GLY A 83 -9.81 7.00 10.36
CA GLY A 83 -10.36 6.64 11.66
C GLY A 83 -9.46 6.90 12.86
N LEU A 84 -8.48 7.83 12.76
CA LEU A 84 -7.68 8.27 13.89
C LEU A 84 -8.31 9.49 14.57
N THR A 85 -8.23 9.54 15.91
CA THR A 85 -8.67 10.65 16.74
C THR A 85 -7.59 11.72 16.86
N ASP A 86 -7.96 12.94 17.30
CA ASP A 86 -7.02 14.04 17.54
C ASP A 86 -5.89 13.67 18.51
N ASP A 87 -6.22 12.89 19.55
CA ASP A 87 -5.23 12.44 20.53
C ASP A 87 -4.22 11.46 19.91
N GLU A 88 -4.66 10.57 19.03
CA GLU A 88 -3.82 9.63 18.30
C GLU A 88 -2.94 10.33 17.27
N ILE A 89 -3.49 11.31 16.55
CA ILE A 89 -2.79 12.08 15.51
C ILE A 89 -1.56 12.83 16.06
N ASN A 90 -1.64 13.29 17.30
CA ASN A 90 -0.63 14.14 17.92
C ASN A 90 0.35 13.39 18.86
N ARG A 91 0.18 12.07 19.05
CA ARG A 91 1.12 11.28 19.85
C ARG A 91 2.16 10.59 18.96
N ASN A 92 3.27 10.16 19.57
CA ASN A 92 4.29 9.39 18.84
C ASN A 92 3.71 8.09 18.29
N VAL A 93 4.06 7.72 17.03
CA VAL A 93 3.53 6.53 16.34
C VAL A 93 3.79 5.22 17.09
N LEU A 94 4.88 5.09 17.83
CA LEU A 94 5.18 3.90 18.63
C LEU A 94 4.20 3.67 19.80
N LYS A 95 3.39 4.67 20.16
CA LYS A 95 2.34 4.56 21.19
C LYS A 95 0.98 4.14 20.61
N LEU A 96 0.90 3.94 19.32
CA LEU A 96 -0.29 3.48 18.62
C LEU A 96 -0.34 1.95 18.57
N SER A 97 -1.55 1.38 18.51
CA SER A 97 -1.74 -0.04 18.21
C SER A 97 -1.27 -0.37 16.79
N GLY A 98 -1.06 -1.66 16.49
CA GLY A 98 -0.66 -2.10 15.14
C GLY A 98 -1.65 -1.64 14.05
N GLY A 99 -2.95 -1.80 14.29
CA GLY A 99 -3.99 -1.32 13.37
C GLY A 99 -3.98 0.19 13.18
N GLN A 100 -3.74 0.97 14.24
CA GLN A 100 -3.60 2.43 14.15
C GLN A 100 -2.35 2.83 13.36
N GLN A 101 -1.21 2.16 13.58
CA GLN A 101 0.01 2.40 12.80
C GLN A 101 -0.20 2.08 11.31
N GLN A 102 -0.92 1.00 11.01
CA GLN A 102 -1.26 0.65 9.63
C GLN A 102 -2.17 1.70 8.99
N ARG A 103 -3.15 2.24 9.71
CA ARG A 103 -3.99 3.35 9.24
C ARG A 103 -3.15 4.60 8.93
N VAL A 104 -2.12 4.90 9.71
CA VAL A 104 -1.16 5.99 9.39
C VAL A 104 -0.40 5.70 8.11
N ALA A 105 0.10 4.47 7.91
CA ALA A 105 0.80 4.08 6.69
C ALA A 105 -0.10 4.18 5.45
N ILE A 106 -1.37 3.80 5.58
CA ILE A 106 -2.39 3.97 4.54
C ILE A 106 -2.66 5.45 4.25
N ALA A 107 -2.88 6.28 5.28
CA ALA A 107 -3.06 7.71 5.11
C ALA A 107 -1.89 8.35 4.36
N ARG A 108 -0.66 7.98 4.72
CA ARG A 108 0.55 8.42 4.03
C ARG A 108 0.55 8.04 2.54
N ALA A 109 0.17 6.80 2.21
CA ALA A 109 0.11 6.33 0.83
C ALA A 109 -1.02 7.03 0.03
N LEU A 110 -2.17 7.24 0.65
CA LEU A 110 -3.32 7.94 0.05
C LEU A 110 -3.04 9.43 -0.20
N SER A 111 -2.24 10.07 0.66
CA SER A 111 -1.84 11.48 0.50
C SER A 111 -0.85 11.71 -0.63
N SER A 112 -0.14 10.66 -1.07
CA SER A 112 0.73 10.75 -2.24
C SER A 112 -0.08 11.13 -3.48
N PRO A 113 0.41 12.00 -4.38
CA PRO A 113 -0.22 12.25 -5.68
C PRO A 113 -0.13 11.06 -6.64
N ALA A 114 0.69 10.05 -6.32
CA ALA A 114 0.89 8.86 -7.13
C ALA A 114 -0.43 8.12 -7.42
N PRO A 115 -0.71 7.74 -8.70
CA PRO A 115 -1.94 7.07 -9.07
C PRO A 115 -2.00 5.59 -8.67
N VAL A 116 -0.85 4.98 -8.34
CA VAL A 116 -0.77 3.56 -7.98
C VAL A 116 -0.34 3.38 -6.53
N ILE A 117 -1.05 2.53 -5.79
CA ILE A 117 -0.68 2.09 -4.45
C ILE A 117 -0.32 0.61 -4.51
N LEU A 118 0.88 0.27 -4.06
CA LEU A 118 1.35 -1.10 -3.93
C LEU A 118 1.38 -1.49 -2.46
N ALA A 119 0.63 -2.52 -2.08
CA ALA A 119 0.53 -2.96 -0.70
C ALA A 119 1.06 -4.39 -0.54
N ASP A 120 2.12 -4.55 0.24
CA ASP A 120 2.75 -5.84 0.53
C ASP A 120 2.29 -6.36 1.88
N GLU A 121 1.41 -7.37 1.87
CA GLU A 121 0.82 -7.99 3.06
C GLU A 121 0.36 -6.94 4.11
N PRO A 122 -0.46 -5.94 3.73
CA PRO A 122 -0.71 -4.75 4.56
C PRO A 122 -1.41 -5.07 5.88
N THR A 123 -1.91 -6.28 6.04
CA THR A 123 -2.65 -6.74 7.24
C THR A 123 -2.01 -7.93 7.93
N GLY A 124 -0.82 -8.37 7.48
CA GLY A 124 -0.18 -9.59 7.96
C GLY A 124 0.23 -9.59 9.44
N ASN A 125 0.23 -8.43 10.10
CA ASN A 125 0.55 -8.29 11.54
C ASN A 125 -0.70 -7.93 12.38
N LEU A 126 -1.90 -7.99 11.81
CA LEU A 126 -3.16 -7.62 12.46
C LEU A 126 -4.00 -8.85 12.76
N ASP A 127 -4.87 -8.74 13.75
CA ASP A 127 -5.95 -9.73 13.95
C ASP A 127 -6.97 -9.65 12.80
N GLU A 128 -7.78 -10.68 12.67
CA GLU A 128 -8.67 -10.89 11.52
C GLU A 128 -9.69 -9.76 11.34
N ASP A 129 -10.33 -9.31 12.44
CA ASP A 129 -11.32 -8.23 12.39
C ASP A 129 -10.65 -6.90 11.97
N THR A 130 -9.53 -6.57 12.57
CA THR A 130 -8.75 -5.36 12.23
C THR A 130 -8.21 -5.43 10.78
N ALA A 131 -7.81 -6.62 10.32
CA ALA A 131 -7.33 -6.84 8.96
C ALA A 131 -8.42 -6.57 7.91
N HIS A 132 -9.63 -7.03 8.19
CA HIS A 132 -10.81 -6.76 7.36
C HIS A 132 -11.08 -5.26 7.26
N ASP A 133 -11.24 -4.58 8.41
CA ASP A 133 -11.52 -3.13 8.47
C ASP A 133 -10.47 -2.29 7.75
N VAL A 134 -9.19 -2.62 7.93
CA VAL A 134 -8.07 -1.91 7.32
C VAL A 134 -8.02 -2.13 5.81
N THR A 135 -8.37 -3.34 5.33
CA THR A 135 -8.43 -3.65 3.90
C THR A 135 -9.57 -2.90 3.23
N GLU A 136 -10.77 -2.94 3.80
CA GLU A 136 -11.93 -2.20 3.28
C GLU A 136 -11.63 -0.70 3.22
N LEU A 137 -11.09 -0.14 4.30
CA LEU A 137 -10.68 1.26 4.36
C LEU A 137 -9.73 1.63 3.21
N LEU A 138 -8.68 0.82 2.97
CA LEU A 138 -7.72 1.08 1.91
C LEU A 138 -8.40 1.06 0.53
N VAL A 139 -9.21 0.04 0.26
CA VAL A 139 -9.90 -0.13 -1.04
C VAL A 139 -10.90 1.00 -1.28
N GLU A 140 -11.76 1.31 -0.29
CA GLU A 140 -12.77 2.37 -0.41
C GLU A 140 -12.13 3.75 -0.63
N ARG A 141 -11.10 4.08 0.16
CA ARG A 141 -10.44 5.39 0.05
C ARG A 141 -9.67 5.53 -1.25
N ALA A 142 -8.97 4.50 -1.68
CA ALA A 142 -8.27 4.52 -2.95
C ALA A 142 -9.24 4.68 -4.13
N ARG A 143 -10.38 3.96 -4.09
CA ARG A 143 -11.45 4.07 -5.10
C ARG A 143 -12.04 5.48 -5.12
N SER A 144 -12.27 6.11 -3.95
CA SER A 144 -12.78 7.49 -3.87
C SER A 144 -11.80 8.54 -4.43
N LEU A 145 -10.51 8.22 -4.48
CA LEU A 145 -9.43 9.07 -5.02
C LEU A 145 -9.01 8.68 -6.45
N ASP A 146 -9.74 7.78 -7.09
CA ASP A 146 -9.45 7.25 -8.43
C ASP A 146 -8.03 6.65 -8.55
N LYS A 147 -7.57 5.94 -7.50
CA LYS A 147 -6.27 5.29 -7.45
C LYS A 147 -6.38 3.79 -7.72
N CYS A 148 -5.42 3.26 -8.48
CA CYS A 148 -5.24 1.82 -8.64
C CYS A 148 -4.53 1.26 -7.41
N VAL A 149 -5.10 0.21 -6.77
CA VAL A 149 -4.45 -0.48 -5.65
C VAL A 149 -4.13 -1.91 -6.04
N ILE A 150 -2.87 -2.29 -5.89
CA ILE A 150 -2.41 -3.67 -6.02
C ILE A 150 -2.00 -4.17 -4.63
N ILE A 151 -2.77 -5.10 -4.08
CA ILE A 151 -2.49 -5.71 -2.78
C ILE A 151 -2.03 -7.13 -3.00
N VAL A 152 -0.88 -7.51 -2.45
CA VAL A 152 -0.46 -8.90 -2.34
C VAL A 152 -0.81 -9.43 -0.96
N SER A 153 -1.42 -10.62 -0.91
CA SER A 153 -1.80 -11.27 0.34
C SER A 153 -1.78 -12.79 0.19
N HIS A 154 -1.77 -13.49 1.31
CA HIS A 154 -2.03 -14.92 1.39
C HIS A 154 -3.43 -15.23 1.94
N SER A 155 -4.20 -14.21 2.40
CA SER A 155 -5.56 -14.36 2.93
C SER A 155 -6.61 -14.27 1.82
N ASN A 156 -7.47 -15.29 1.74
CA ASN A 156 -8.63 -15.30 0.84
C ASN A 156 -9.67 -14.24 1.22
N GLU A 157 -9.78 -13.91 2.51
CA GLU A 157 -10.71 -12.90 3.02
C GLU A 157 -10.31 -11.51 2.56
N VAL A 158 -9.02 -11.17 2.69
CA VAL A 158 -8.47 -9.93 2.15
C VAL A 158 -8.67 -9.85 0.64
N ALA A 159 -8.49 -10.97 -0.09
CA ALA A 159 -8.66 -11.01 -1.53
C ALA A 159 -10.11 -10.75 -1.98
N ALA A 160 -11.10 -11.11 -1.17
CA ALA A 160 -12.51 -10.91 -1.48
C ALA A 160 -12.91 -9.41 -1.60
N ALA A 161 -12.14 -8.49 -1.02
CA ALA A 161 -12.36 -7.05 -1.15
C ALA A 161 -11.92 -6.46 -2.50
N GLY A 162 -11.25 -7.24 -3.35
CA GLY A 162 -10.72 -6.78 -4.65
C GLY A 162 -11.70 -6.91 -5.79
N ASP A 163 -11.63 -5.99 -6.75
CA ASP A 163 -12.42 -6.04 -7.99
C ASP A 163 -11.92 -7.16 -8.93
N VAL A 164 -10.62 -7.47 -8.87
CA VAL A 164 -9.97 -8.52 -9.67
C VAL A 164 -9.02 -9.31 -8.76
N ILE A 165 -9.11 -10.64 -8.84
CA ILE A 165 -8.22 -11.55 -8.12
C ILE A 165 -7.28 -12.21 -9.11
N LEU A 166 -5.98 -12.03 -8.88
CA LEU A 166 -4.91 -12.70 -9.61
C LEU A 166 -4.30 -13.74 -8.69
N ARG A 167 -4.30 -15.00 -9.11
CA ARG A 167 -3.65 -16.07 -8.34
C ARG A 167 -2.21 -16.27 -8.84
N PHE A 168 -1.25 -16.10 -7.94
CA PHE A 168 0.17 -16.25 -8.23
C PHE A 168 0.71 -17.57 -7.68
N SER A 169 1.13 -18.45 -8.55
CA SER A 169 1.65 -19.77 -8.19
C SER A 169 2.74 -20.20 -9.16
N HIS A 170 3.88 -20.67 -8.62
CA HIS A 170 5.03 -21.19 -9.40
C HIS A 170 5.54 -20.23 -10.48
N GLY A 171 5.44 -18.92 -10.26
CA GLY A 171 5.87 -17.89 -11.21
C GLY A 171 4.84 -17.57 -12.30
N GLU A 172 3.66 -18.16 -12.25
CA GLU A 172 2.57 -17.92 -13.19
C GLU A 172 1.42 -17.15 -12.51
N ILE A 173 0.73 -16.33 -13.29
CA ILE A 173 -0.46 -15.58 -12.86
C ILE A 173 -1.67 -16.09 -13.62
N THR A 174 -2.74 -16.42 -12.88
CA THR A 174 -4.07 -16.74 -13.43
C THR A 174 -5.08 -15.74 -12.91
N VAL A 175 -6.04 -15.34 -13.75
CA VAL A 175 -7.16 -14.45 -13.38
C VAL A 175 -8.32 -15.33 -12.91
N GLU A 176 -8.93 -14.99 -11.78
CA GLU A 176 -10.16 -15.62 -11.25
C GLU A 176 -11.40 -14.79 -11.56
#